data_1cf33f0bcbaaad3b1048a3bec5a3877f
#
_entry.id   1cf33f0bcbaaad3b1048a3bec5a3877f
#
_cell.length_a   1.000
_cell.length_b   1.000
_cell.length_c   1.000
_cell.angle_alpha   90.00
_cell.angle_beta   90.00
_cell.angle_gamma   90.00
#
_symmetry.space_group_name_H-M   'P 1'
#
loop_
_entity.id
_entity.type
_entity.pdbx_description
1 polymer ?
#
loop_
_entity_poly.entity_id
_entity_poly.type
_entity_poly.pdbx_seq_one_letter_code
_entity_poly.pdbx_strand_id
1 'polypeptide(L)'
;MTAPTLPGLEPAPTPVAPRPGSRAARMALPRSVDVLKEIAAEYGVCVRPLAMRRTDLNTGLTEVIDLPCGATREDKCAPCAKKNRRLRQAQIREGWHRDDEPLPPPEPATEEQKALVLLRGHLEFSRDEASRASQWDQVTDLDEAIQEVEEAITAEGLRGRIAPPHSTGDEDQGDEDNGWRRKRSTRRRQDAPDLPRRKVERRTVGKTYTAPDGSTYRPSMWLTLTLDSYGPVRPDGTPVNPDRYDYRRAAWDAVHFPRLLDRFWQNLRRCEGWNVQYAGCVEPQRRLAPHAHFAIRGTIPRDVLRTVAAATYHQVWWPSVDVQRYTLDRLPVWDEQAATWVDPDTREPLTTWTEALDAIDEDRDAEPVHVVRFGSQVDARGVMPGTEDAERTIRYVTKYITKHTGDVHKITSGRQRAHLDRLWQELQLTPCTDRCANWLLYGVQPKGSHAKLRPGRCKGKVHQRDTLGIGGRRILISRDWSGKTLSDHKHDVRAWVRTLLGVSVGLDDVDDQGATVEPVRHAWELARPDDPDVPAIAHRLLRSISERARWRSELLAAKDRAAQLPNAETRTGTDGTTGEKL
;
A
#
# COMPACT_ATOMS: atom_id res chain seq x y z
N MET A 1 -14.41 -17.21 -50.89
CA MET A 1 -14.73 -15.78 -50.71
C MET A 1 -13.64 -15.16 -49.87
N THR A 2 -12.69 -14.51 -50.52
CA THR A 2 -11.54 -13.82 -49.92
C THR A 2 -12.00 -12.49 -49.33
N ALA A 3 -11.70 -12.24 -48.05
CA ALA A 3 -12.02 -11.00 -47.38
C ALA A 3 -11.23 -9.83 -48.00
N PRO A 4 -11.81 -8.62 -48.11
CA PRO A 4 -11.13 -7.46 -48.71
C PRO A 4 -10.06 -6.96 -47.77
N THR A 5 -8.82 -6.83 -48.27
CA THR A 5 -7.69 -6.20 -47.64
C THR A 5 -7.90 -4.68 -47.64
N LEU A 6 -7.93 -4.06 -46.49
CA LEU A 6 -7.97 -2.60 -46.34
C LEU A 6 -6.66 -1.98 -46.89
N PRO A 7 -6.69 -1.02 -47.79
CA PRO A 7 -5.49 -0.31 -48.25
C PRO A 7 -5.05 0.72 -47.21
N GLY A 8 -3.75 0.73 -46.86
CA GLY A 8 -3.12 1.87 -46.19
C GLY A 8 -2.43 1.63 -44.87
N LEU A 9 -2.04 0.41 -44.50
CA LEU A 9 -1.07 0.17 -43.43
C LEU A 9 0.14 -0.54 -44.02
N GLU A 10 1.04 0.24 -44.62
CA GLU A 10 2.39 -0.28 -44.85
C GLU A 10 3.02 -0.66 -43.52
N PRO A 11 3.68 -1.82 -43.41
CA PRO A 11 4.43 -2.17 -42.23
C PRO A 11 5.49 -1.09 -42.00
N ALA A 12 5.60 -0.58 -40.75
CA ALA A 12 6.61 0.40 -40.39
C ALA A 12 7.97 -0.07 -40.92
N PRO A 13 8.74 0.80 -41.61
CA PRO A 13 10.00 0.40 -42.23
C PRO A 13 10.90 -0.18 -41.16
N THR A 14 11.48 -1.34 -41.44
CA THR A 14 12.47 -1.98 -40.58
C THR A 14 13.58 -0.97 -40.29
N PRO A 15 13.94 -0.70 -39.02
CA PRO A 15 14.96 0.29 -38.70
C PRO A 15 16.26 -0.07 -39.43
N VAL A 16 16.69 0.79 -40.36
CA VAL A 16 17.95 0.61 -41.08
C VAL A 16 19.08 0.80 -40.06
N ALA A 17 19.97 -0.18 -39.96
CA ALA A 17 21.13 -0.09 -39.08
C ALA A 17 21.93 1.19 -39.38
N PRO A 18 22.29 2.01 -38.38
CA PRO A 18 23.00 3.24 -38.60
C PRO A 18 24.40 2.97 -39.15
N ARG A 19 24.89 3.85 -40.05
CA ARG A 19 26.23 3.73 -40.66
C ARG A 19 27.30 3.64 -39.57
N PRO A 20 28.25 2.67 -39.67
CA PRO A 20 29.39 2.58 -38.75
C PRO A 20 30.11 3.92 -38.56
N GLY A 21 30.45 4.30 -37.33
CA GLY A 21 31.11 5.56 -37.00
C GLY A 21 30.24 6.82 -36.99
N SER A 22 28.96 6.73 -37.40
CA SER A 22 28.04 7.87 -37.33
C SER A 22 27.63 8.19 -35.88
N ARG A 23 27.10 9.42 -35.65
CA ARG A 23 26.50 9.78 -34.34
C ARG A 23 25.41 8.81 -33.94
N ALA A 24 24.57 8.42 -34.87
CA ALA A 24 23.50 7.45 -34.62
C ALA A 24 24.06 6.08 -34.20
N ALA A 25 25.12 5.58 -34.84
CA ALA A 25 25.79 4.35 -34.45
C ALA A 25 26.40 4.45 -33.05
N ARG A 26 27.05 5.57 -32.71
CA ARG A 26 27.59 5.79 -31.35
C ARG A 26 26.47 5.90 -30.30
N MET A 27 25.34 6.51 -30.63
CA MET A 27 24.19 6.60 -29.74
C MET A 27 23.46 5.26 -29.55
N ALA A 28 23.59 4.32 -30.49
CA ALA A 28 23.05 2.98 -30.40
C ALA A 28 23.91 2.03 -29.52
N LEU A 29 25.15 2.43 -29.17
CA LEU A 29 25.98 1.63 -28.25
C LEU A 29 25.42 1.64 -26.82
N PRO A 30 25.46 0.52 -26.10
CA PRO A 30 25.01 0.45 -24.73
C PRO A 30 25.85 1.38 -23.84
N ARG A 31 25.20 2.09 -22.93
CA ARG A 31 25.89 2.94 -21.96
C ARG A 31 26.42 2.08 -20.82
N SER A 32 27.69 2.26 -20.46
CA SER A 32 28.34 1.47 -19.39
C SER A 32 27.54 1.44 -18.07
N VAL A 33 26.92 2.57 -17.69
CA VAL A 33 26.10 2.67 -16.48
C VAL A 33 24.82 1.83 -16.59
N ASP A 34 24.24 1.69 -17.77
CA ASP A 34 23.02 0.88 -17.97
C ASP A 34 23.37 -0.61 -17.94
N VAL A 35 24.47 -1.01 -18.57
CA VAL A 35 25.03 -2.37 -18.44
C VAL A 35 25.34 -2.71 -16.97
N LEU A 36 25.94 -1.76 -16.24
CA LEU A 36 26.23 -1.95 -14.82
C LEU A 36 24.96 -2.14 -13.98
N LYS A 37 23.86 -1.41 -14.30
CA LYS A 37 22.56 -1.61 -13.64
C LYS A 37 21.95 -2.97 -13.96
N GLU A 38 22.12 -3.46 -15.18
CA GLU A 38 21.69 -4.84 -15.56
C GLU A 38 22.42 -5.88 -14.73
N ILE A 39 23.75 -5.78 -14.65
CA ILE A 39 24.60 -6.65 -13.81
C ILE A 39 24.16 -6.55 -12.34
N ALA A 40 23.98 -5.33 -11.82
CA ALA A 40 23.51 -5.13 -10.44
C ALA A 40 22.16 -5.82 -10.19
N ALA A 41 21.24 -5.77 -11.17
CA ALA A 41 19.96 -6.45 -11.07
C ALA A 41 20.08 -7.97 -11.04
N GLU A 42 20.99 -8.56 -11.83
CA GLU A 42 21.29 -10.01 -11.85
C GLU A 42 21.85 -10.47 -10.50
N TYR A 43 22.72 -9.68 -9.89
CA TYR A 43 23.25 -9.95 -8.54
C TYR A 43 22.24 -9.66 -7.42
N GLY A 44 21.05 -9.13 -7.74
CA GLY A 44 20.04 -8.77 -6.75
C GLY A 44 20.38 -7.50 -5.97
N VAL A 45 21.26 -6.66 -6.51
CA VAL A 45 21.67 -5.37 -5.96
C VAL A 45 20.70 -4.27 -6.40
N CYS A 46 20.42 -3.32 -5.51
CA CYS A 46 19.57 -2.18 -5.82
C CYS A 46 20.18 -1.31 -6.92
N VAL A 47 19.46 -1.10 -8.03
CA VAL A 47 19.93 -0.29 -9.17
C VAL A 47 19.78 1.23 -8.96
N ARG A 48 19.18 1.65 -7.85
CA ARG A 48 18.96 3.05 -7.46
C ARG A 48 19.17 3.22 -5.95
N PRO A 49 20.35 2.91 -5.41
CA PRO A 49 20.60 3.02 -3.97
C PRO A 49 20.48 4.48 -3.52
N LEU A 50 19.95 4.68 -2.32
CA LEU A 50 19.96 5.96 -1.63
C LEU A 50 21.29 6.08 -0.88
N ALA A 51 22.00 7.20 -1.09
CA ALA A 51 23.19 7.52 -0.31
C ALA A 51 22.77 8.10 1.04
N MET A 52 23.24 7.53 2.13
CA MET A 52 23.03 8.03 3.48
C MET A 52 24.37 8.29 4.12
N ARG A 53 24.55 9.46 4.72
CA ARG A 53 25.66 9.73 5.62
C ARG A 53 25.33 9.11 6.96
N ARG A 54 26.23 8.28 7.45
CA ARG A 54 26.21 7.75 8.80
C ARG A 54 27.34 8.38 9.57
N THR A 55 27.04 9.19 10.57
CA THR A 55 28.04 9.78 11.47
C THR A 55 27.99 9.04 12.79
N ASP A 56 29.10 8.48 13.21
CA ASP A 56 29.29 7.92 14.53
C ASP A 56 29.41 9.10 15.51
N LEU A 57 28.47 9.20 16.44
CA LEU A 57 28.43 10.32 17.39
C LEU A 57 29.53 10.27 18.45
N ASN A 58 30.15 9.08 18.65
CA ASN A 58 31.24 8.93 19.62
C ASN A 58 32.58 9.35 19.01
N THR A 59 32.81 9.01 17.74
CA THR A 59 34.09 9.24 17.06
C THR A 59 34.05 10.43 16.08
N GLY A 60 32.88 10.91 15.71
CA GLY A 60 32.66 11.93 14.69
C GLY A 60 32.95 11.44 13.26
N LEU A 61 33.29 10.16 13.06
CA LEU A 61 33.56 9.62 11.74
C LEU A 61 32.29 9.51 10.91
N THR A 62 32.35 10.06 9.69
CA THR A 62 31.24 10.02 8.74
C THR A 62 31.58 9.15 7.55
N GLU A 63 30.67 8.27 7.18
CA GLU A 63 30.79 7.45 5.98
C GLU A 63 29.50 7.48 5.14
N VAL A 64 29.64 7.30 3.83
CA VAL A 64 28.48 7.20 2.93
C VAL A 64 28.14 5.73 2.72
N ILE A 65 26.90 5.36 3.14
CA ILE A 65 26.35 4.00 3.05
C ILE A 65 25.22 3.97 2.04
N ASP A 66 25.19 2.90 1.23
CA ASP A 66 24.14 2.67 0.25
C ASP A 66 22.97 1.90 0.84
N LEU A 67 21.82 2.57 0.98
CA LEU A 67 20.56 1.91 1.33
C LEU A 67 19.75 1.52 0.10
N PRO A 68 19.14 0.33 0.09
CA PRO A 68 18.20 -0.05 -0.96
C PRO A 68 17.06 0.95 -1.08
N CYS A 69 16.68 1.34 -2.31
CA CYS A 69 15.60 2.31 -2.55
C CYS A 69 14.21 1.86 -2.10
N GLY A 70 14.03 0.59 -1.72
CA GLY A 70 12.75 0.06 -1.22
C GLY A 70 11.63 0.02 -2.27
N ALA A 71 11.91 0.27 -3.54
CA ALA A 71 10.91 0.30 -4.59
C ALA A 71 10.10 -1.02 -4.62
N THR A 72 8.79 -0.88 -4.72
CA THR A 72 7.87 -2.02 -4.87
C THR A 72 7.62 -2.39 -6.33
N ARG A 73 7.99 -1.50 -7.28
CA ARG A 73 7.74 -1.62 -8.71
C ARG A 73 8.99 -2.10 -9.45
N GLU A 74 8.81 -3.07 -10.36
CA GLU A 74 9.91 -3.66 -11.16
C GLU A 74 10.55 -2.64 -12.11
N ASP A 75 9.76 -1.75 -12.71
CA ASP A 75 10.25 -0.69 -13.60
C ASP A 75 11.13 0.36 -12.88
N LYS A 76 10.95 0.51 -11.58
CA LYS A 76 11.80 1.39 -10.76
C LYS A 76 13.06 0.69 -10.28
N CYS A 77 12.91 -0.51 -9.75
CA CYS A 77 14.04 -1.33 -9.28
C CYS A 77 13.60 -2.79 -9.12
N ALA A 78 13.93 -3.64 -10.09
CA ALA A 78 13.54 -5.04 -10.09
C ALA A 78 14.04 -5.83 -8.86
N PRO A 79 15.30 -5.67 -8.37
CA PRO A 79 15.75 -6.35 -7.16
C PRO A 79 14.96 -5.99 -5.91
N CYS A 80 14.69 -4.70 -5.67
CA CYS A 80 13.91 -4.26 -4.52
C CYS A 80 12.46 -4.74 -4.61
N ALA A 81 11.85 -4.66 -5.79
CA ALA A 81 10.50 -5.15 -6.03
C ALA A 81 10.39 -6.66 -5.77
N LYS A 82 11.34 -7.45 -6.27
CA LYS A 82 11.42 -8.90 -6.03
C LYS A 82 11.54 -9.23 -4.54
N LYS A 83 12.39 -8.49 -3.81
CA LYS A 83 12.55 -8.63 -2.35
C LYS A 83 11.25 -8.33 -1.61
N ASN A 84 10.59 -7.22 -1.93
CA ASN A 84 9.31 -6.84 -1.33
C ASN A 84 8.22 -7.89 -1.62
N ARG A 85 8.17 -8.44 -2.84
CA ARG A 85 7.23 -9.50 -3.19
C ARG A 85 7.44 -10.75 -2.34
N ARG A 86 8.68 -11.21 -2.18
CA ARG A 86 9.01 -12.37 -1.34
C ARG A 86 8.63 -12.16 0.12
N LEU A 87 8.88 -10.98 0.69
CA LEU A 87 8.46 -10.64 2.05
C LEU A 87 6.94 -10.72 2.22
N ARG A 88 6.18 -10.22 1.23
CA ARG A 88 4.72 -10.35 1.26
C ARG A 88 4.24 -11.78 1.11
N GLN A 89 4.90 -12.59 0.29
CA GLN A 89 4.61 -14.03 0.18
C GLN A 89 4.83 -14.73 1.51
N ALA A 90 5.95 -14.47 2.19
CA ALA A 90 6.23 -15.01 3.51
C ALA A 90 5.15 -14.58 4.53
N GLN A 91 4.82 -13.29 4.58
CA GLN A 91 3.77 -12.76 5.45
C GLN A 91 2.40 -13.43 5.22
N ILE A 92 2.00 -13.61 3.95
CA ILE A 92 0.71 -14.23 3.64
C ILE A 92 0.73 -15.72 4.02
N ARG A 93 1.83 -16.43 3.73
CA ARG A 93 1.99 -17.85 4.06
C ARG A 93 1.96 -18.07 5.57
N GLU A 94 2.76 -17.35 6.32
CA GLU A 94 2.84 -17.45 7.77
C GLU A 94 1.48 -17.19 8.43
N GLY A 95 0.77 -16.14 8.00
CA GLY A 95 -0.57 -15.85 8.52
C GLY A 95 -1.64 -16.86 8.13
N TRP A 96 -1.41 -17.66 7.10
CA TRP A 96 -2.37 -18.68 6.68
C TRP A 96 -2.31 -19.96 7.52
N HIS A 97 -1.12 -20.28 8.03
CA HIS A 97 -0.81 -21.54 8.73
C HIS A 97 -0.39 -21.29 10.19
N ARG A 98 -1.05 -20.38 10.88
CA ARG A 98 -0.74 -20.14 12.28
C ARG A 98 -1.19 -21.29 13.16
N ASP A 99 -0.25 -21.86 13.91
CA ASP A 99 -0.48 -22.94 14.88
C ASP A 99 -0.82 -22.39 16.27
N ASP A 100 -0.52 -21.11 16.52
CA ASP A 100 -0.71 -20.41 17.78
C ASP A 100 -2.12 -19.81 17.97
N GLU A 101 -3.07 -20.13 17.11
CA GLU A 101 -4.46 -19.65 17.24
C GLU A 101 -5.41 -20.71 17.84
N PRO A 102 -6.37 -20.28 18.68
CA PRO A 102 -6.70 -18.88 18.99
C PRO A 102 -5.64 -18.22 19.88
N LEU A 103 -5.30 -16.96 19.55
CA LEU A 103 -4.38 -16.19 20.39
C LEU A 103 -4.95 -16.05 21.80
N PRO A 104 -4.13 -16.22 22.86
CA PRO A 104 -4.55 -15.91 24.21
C PRO A 104 -4.99 -14.44 24.30
N PRO A 105 -5.90 -14.11 25.22
CA PRO A 105 -6.22 -12.72 25.47
C PRO A 105 -4.92 -11.96 25.83
N PRO A 106 -4.77 -10.70 25.39
CA PRO A 106 -3.60 -9.91 25.78
C PRO A 106 -3.56 -9.81 27.29
N GLU A 107 -2.39 -9.96 27.85
CA GLU A 107 -2.15 -9.76 29.27
C GLU A 107 -2.50 -8.31 29.66
N PRO A 108 -3.06 -8.09 30.86
CA PRO A 108 -3.28 -6.74 31.34
C PRO A 108 -1.94 -6.01 31.47
N ALA A 109 -1.93 -4.73 31.09
CA ALA A 109 -0.71 -3.92 31.22
C ALA A 109 -0.26 -3.83 32.68
N THR A 110 1.04 -3.96 32.90
CA THR A 110 1.66 -3.76 34.22
C THR A 110 1.60 -2.28 34.63
N GLU A 111 1.85 -1.97 35.88
CA GLU A 111 1.87 -0.59 36.34
C GLU A 111 3.08 0.17 35.75
N GLU A 112 4.22 -0.49 35.55
CA GLU A 112 5.39 0.05 34.85
C GLU A 112 5.06 0.42 33.40
N GLN A 113 4.40 -0.46 32.66
CA GLN A 113 3.95 -0.21 31.29
C GLN A 113 2.98 0.98 31.21
N LYS A 114 2.05 1.09 32.17
CA LYS A 114 1.13 2.23 32.26
C LYS A 114 1.87 3.53 32.57
N ALA A 115 2.83 3.48 33.50
CA ALA A 115 3.64 4.63 33.86
C ALA A 115 4.44 5.17 32.66
N LEU A 116 5.06 4.30 31.86
CA LEU A 116 5.78 4.70 30.64
C LEU A 116 4.85 5.36 29.60
N VAL A 117 3.66 4.82 29.39
CA VAL A 117 2.67 5.40 28.47
C VAL A 117 2.19 6.77 28.95
N LEU A 118 1.97 6.93 30.27
CA LEU A 118 1.62 8.22 30.85
C LEU A 118 2.77 9.24 30.76
N LEU A 119 3.99 8.81 31.02
CA LEU A 119 5.18 9.66 30.89
C LEU A 119 5.32 10.14 29.43
N ARG A 120 5.15 9.24 28.46
CA ARG A 120 5.14 9.59 27.03
C ARG A 120 4.09 10.67 26.71
N GLY A 121 2.89 10.54 27.29
CA GLY A 121 1.83 11.54 27.13
C GLY A 121 2.15 12.90 27.73
N HIS A 122 2.78 12.93 28.91
CA HIS A 122 3.22 14.18 29.53
C HIS A 122 4.33 14.88 28.73
N LEU A 123 5.30 14.12 28.22
CA LEU A 123 6.36 14.68 27.38
C LEU A 123 5.82 15.30 26.10
N GLU A 124 4.84 14.64 25.47
CA GLU A 124 4.19 15.16 24.27
C GLU A 124 3.42 16.45 24.55
N PHE A 125 2.69 16.51 25.67
CA PHE A 125 2.00 17.73 26.09
C PHE A 125 2.99 18.89 26.33
N SER A 126 4.09 18.63 27.04
CA SER A 126 5.15 19.64 27.27
C SER A 126 5.81 20.11 25.99
N ARG A 127 6.04 19.18 25.02
CA ARG A 127 6.55 19.48 23.69
C ARG A 127 5.62 20.40 22.91
N ASP A 128 4.31 20.13 22.97
CA ASP A 128 3.30 20.97 22.31
C ASP A 128 3.23 22.37 22.94
N GLU A 129 3.39 22.50 24.26
CA GLU A 129 3.48 23.79 24.93
C GLU A 129 4.76 24.56 24.53
N ALA A 130 5.92 23.90 24.54
CA ALA A 130 7.18 24.49 24.10
C ALA A 130 7.12 24.94 22.62
N SER A 131 6.51 24.13 21.76
CA SER A 131 6.32 24.48 20.35
C SER A 131 5.41 25.71 20.16
N ARG A 132 4.32 25.84 20.93
CA ARG A 132 3.46 27.03 20.91
C ARG A 132 4.19 28.27 21.44
N ALA A 133 5.10 28.08 22.38
CA ALA A 133 5.94 29.15 22.95
C ALA A 133 7.17 29.45 22.07
N SER A 134 7.36 28.76 20.95
CA SER A 134 8.53 28.88 20.03
C SER A 134 9.89 28.60 20.71
N GLN A 135 9.89 27.73 21.70
CA GLN A 135 11.08 27.31 22.44
C GLN A 135 11.74 26.09 21.78
N TRP A 136 12.38 26.29 20.63
CA TRP A 136 12.84 25.22 19.74
C TRP A 136 13.92 24.31 20.35
N ASP A 137 14.81 24.85 21.21
CA ASP A 137 15.80 24.03 21.90
C ASP A 137 15.10 23.03 22.85
N GLN A 138 14.11 23.50 23.62
CA GLN A 138 13.32 22.65 24.52
C GLN A 138 12.47 21.61 23.71
N VAL A 139 11.99 21.95 22.51
CA VAL A 139 11.30 20.99 21.63
C VAL A 139 12.25 19.86 21.24
N THR A 140 13.52 20.17 20.93
CA THR A 140 14.52 19.17 20.56
C THR A 140 14.83 18.23 21.72
N ASP A 141 15.05 18.76 22.90
CA ASP A 141 15.31 17.96 24.12
C ASP A 141 14.12 17.04 24.44
N LEU A 142 12.89 17.55 24.28
CA LEU A 142 11.67 16.77 24.51
C LEU A 142 11.46 15.71 23.43
N ASP A 143 11.84 15.95 22.16
CA ASP A 143 11.80 14.95 21.10
C ASP A 143 12.76 13.78 21.39
N GLU A 144 13.97 14.07 21.93
CA GLU A 144 14.92 13.04 22.36
C GLU A 144 14.38 12.23 23.55
N ALA A 145 13.83 12.89 24.57
CA ALA A 145 13.22 12.22 25.73
C ALA A 145 12.02 11.35 25.32
N ILE A 146 11.22 11.79 24.37
CA ILE A 146 10.11 11.00 23.80
C ILE A 146 10.64 9.74 23.12
N GLN A 147 11.73 9.84 22.36
CA GLN A 147 12.33 8.69 21.71
C GLN A 147 12.86 7.67 22.72
N GLU A 148 13.52 8.12 23.77
CA GLU A 148 14.01 7.24 24.84
C GLU A 148 12.87 6.49 25.54
N VAL A 149 11.76 7.17 25.82
CA VAL A 149 10.58 6.54 26.42
C VAL A 149 9.91 5.56 25.44
N GLU A 150 9.85 5.84 24.14
CA GLU A 150 9.34 4.88 23.14
C GLU A 150 10.20 3.62 23.03
N GLU A 151 11.52 3.75 23.19
CA GLU A 151 12.44 2.62 23.27
C GLU A 151 12.19 1.78 24.54
N ALA A 152 12.02 2.45 25.69
CA ALA A 152 11.67 1.79 26.96
C ALA A 152 10.30 1.07 26.89
N ILE A 153 9.28 1.70 26.29
CA ILE A 153 7.96 1.09 26.04
C ILE A 153 8.09 -0.20 25.22
N THR A 154 8.98 -0.18 24.22
CA THR A 154 9.23 -1.36 23.38
C THR A 154 10.01 -2.44 24.14
N ALA A 155 10.99 -2.06 24.95
CA ALA A 155 11.77 -2.97 25.76
C ALA A 155 10.91 -3.70 26.81
N GLU A 156 9.93 -3.00 27.40
CA GLU A 156 8.92 -3.58 28.31
C GLU A 156 7.86 -4.44 27.63
N GLY A 157 8.02 -4.71 26.32
CA GLY A 157 7.18 -5.64 25.58
C GLY A 157 5.82 -5.11 25.13
N LEU A 158 5.57 -3.81 25.23
CA LEU A 158 4.37 -3.19 24.69
C LEU A 158 4.38 -3.24 23.14
N ARG A 159 3.28 -3.67 22.56
CA ARG A 159 3.13 -3.76 21.10
C ARG A 159 2.49 -2.50 20.53
N GLY A 160 3.03 -2.05 19.44
CA GLY A 160 2.52 -0.89 18.71
C GLY A 160 3.34 0.34 19.00
N ARG A 161 3.21 1.31 18.12
CA ARG A 161 3.87 2.61 18.24
C ARG A 161 2.82 3.64 18.61
N ILE A 162 3.07 4.45 19.61
CA ILE A 162 2.25 5.62 19.89
C ILE A 162 2.60 6.63 18.80
N ALA A 163 1.73 6.82 17.83
CA ALA A 163 1.96 7.79 16.77
C ALA A 163 1.80 9.21 17.31
N PRO A 164 2.67 10.15 16.93
CA PRO A 164 2.47 11.56 17.24
C PRO A 164 1.18 12.06 16.56
N PRO A 165 0.41 12.98 17.19
CA PRO A 165 -0.87 13.47 16.68
C PRO A 165 -0.81 14.16 15.32
N HIS A 166 0.39 14.47 14.82
CA HIS A 166 0.63 15.20 13.57
C HIS A 166 1.43 14.43 12.52
N SER A 167 1.58 13.11 12.64
CA SER A 167 2.23 12.35 11.59
C SER A 167 1.36 12.39 10.32
N THR A 168 1.79 13.18 9.33
CA THR A 168 1.23 13.23 7.98
C THR A 168 1.60 11.99 7.16
N GLY A 169 1.61 10.83 7.78
CA GLY A 169 1.78 9.53 7.14
C GLY A 169 0.42 8.92 6.85
N ASP A 170 0.22 8.46 5.64
CA ASP A 170 -0.91 7.67 5.10
C ASP A 170 -1.17 6.37 5.92
N GLU A 171 -1.41 6.49 7.20
CA GLU A 171 -1.88 5.41 8.07
C GLU A 171 -3.30 5.74 8.48
N ASP A 172 -4.18 4.87 8.03
CA ASP A 172 -5.54 4.55 8.43
C ASP A 172 -6.00 5.26 9.72
N GLN A 173 -6.19 6.58 9.66
CA GLN A 173 -6.98 7.30 10.66
C GLN A 173 -8.43 6.90 10.39
N GLY A 174 -8.86 5.88 11.09
CA GLY A 174 -10.28 5.74 11.38
C GLY A 174 -10.73 7.11 11.90
N ASP A 175 -11.68 7.72 11.17
CA ASP A 175 -12.36 8.95 11.51
C ASP A 175 -12.74 9.04 13.00
N GLU A 176 -11.81 9.40 13.87
CA GLU A 176 -12.07 10.02 15.17
C GLU A 176 -11.98 11.53 14.96
N ASP A 177 -12.84 12.06 14.09
CA ASP A 177 -13.06 13.49 14.02
C ASP A 177 -14.21 13.86 14.96
N ASN A 178 -13.84 14.75 15.87
CA ASN A 178 -14.63 15.41 16.88
C ASN A 178 -16.12 15.63 16.55
N GLY A 179 -16.99 15.10 17.41
CA GLY A 179 -18.19 15.64 18.02
C GLY A 179 -19.33 16.19 17.17
N TRP A 180 -19.13 16.48 15.88
CA TRP A 180 -20.16 16.97 14.97
C TRP A 180 -20.18 16.18 13.66
N ARG A 181 -20.30 14.85 13.77
CA ARG A 181 -20.61 14.03 12.59
C ARG A 181 -22.03 14.37 12.14
N ARG A 182 -22.10 15.13 11.06
CA ARG A 182 -23.33 15.42 10.37
C ARG A 182 -24.05 14.11 10.02
N LYS A 183 -25.35 14.04 10.34
CA LYS A 183 -26.17 12.79 10.28
C LYS A 183 -26.37 12.19 8.88
N ARG A 184 -25.73 12.71 7.84
CA ARG A 184 -25.90 12.27 6.44
C ARG A 184 -25.56 10.82 6.19
N SER A 185 -24.53 10.30 6.85
CA SER A 185 -24.11 8.89 6.69
C SER A 185 -25.14 7.89 7.23
N THR A 186 -26.18 8.35 7.92
CA THR A 186 -27.23 7.50 8.49
C THR A 186 -28.42 7.27 7.54
N ARG A 187 -28.52 7.99 6.44
CA ARG A 187 -29.56 7.71 5.42
C ARG A 187 -29.27 6.36 4.78
N ARG A 188 -30.03 5.37 5.23
CA ARG A 188 -29.90 4.00 4.74
C ARG A 188 -30.64 3.84 3.42
N ARG A 189 -30.05 3.10 2.48
CA ARG A 189 -30.73 2.65 1.28
C ARG A 189 -31.85 1.67 1.67
N GLN A 190 -33.04 1.89 1.15
CA GLN A 190 -34.21 1.04 1.43
C GLN A 190 -34.13 -0.32 0.74
N ASP A 191 -33.40 -0.41 -0.39
CA ASP A 191 -33.19 -1.61 -1.19
C ASP A 191 -32.02 -2.48 -0.71
N ALA A 192 -31.30 -2.08 0.36
CA ALA A 192 -30.21 -2.86 0.91
C ALA A 192 -30.72 -3.86 1.95
N PRO A 193 -30.32 -5.16 1.86
CA PRO A 193 -30.69 -6.17 2.82
C PRO A 193 -30.31 -5.80 4.26
N ASP A 194 -31.10 -6.27 5.22
CA ASP A 194 -30.74 -6.18 6.63
C ASP A 194 -29.65 -7.18 6.99
N LEU A 195 -28.71 -6.75 7.80
CA LEU A 195 -27.65 -7.60 8.30
C LEU A 195 -27.77 -7.76 9.81
N PRO A 196 -27.58 -8.99 10.35
CA PRO A 196 -27.47 -9.20 11.78
C PRO A 196 -26.26 -8.42 12.32
N ARG A 197 -26.41 -7.87 13.54
CA ARG A 197 -25.34 -7.17 14.25
C ARG A 197 -24.98 -7.94 15.51
N ARG A 198 -23.90 -8.71 15.42
CA ARG A 198 -23.32 -9.46 16.53
C ARG A 198 -22.16 -8.70 17.15
N LYS A 199 -21.91 -8.89 18.44
CA LYS A 199 -20.68 -8.44 19.08
C LYS A 199 -19.50 -9.18 18.44
N VAL A 200 -18.51 -8.44 17.99
CA VAL A 200 -17.31 -9.03 17.36
C VAL A 200 -16.38 -9.55 18.45
N GLU A 201 -16.21 -10.87 18.48
CA GLU A 201 -15.21 -11.54 19.32
C GLU A 201 -13.80 -11.32 18.76
N ARG A 202 -12.79 -11.39 19.62
CA ARG A 202 -11.38 -11.27 19.21
C ARG A 202 -10.85 -12.47 18.42
N ARG A 203 -11.63 -13.55 18.32
CA ARG A 203 -11.28 -14.74 17.56
C ARG A 203 -10.98 -14.39 16.11
N THR A 204 -9.85 -14.87 15.59
CA THR A 204 -9.31 -14.56 14.25
C THR A 204 -9.41 -15.75 13.30
N VAL A 205 -9.83 -16.92 13.78
CA VAL A 205 -10.06 -18.13 12.99
C VAL A 205 -11.54 -18.45 12.96
N GLY A 206 -12.05 -18.83 11.80
CA GLY A 206 -13.41 -19.33 11.64
C GLY A 206 -13.63 -20.69 12.30
N LYS A 207 -14.63 -21.44 11.85
CA LYS A 207 -14.88 -22.80 12.34
C LYS A 207 -13.70 -23.72 12.02
N THR A 208 -13.28 -24.49 13.00
CA THR A 208 -12.33 -25.59 12.84
C THR A 208 -13.09 -26.92 12.89
N TYR A 209 -12.60 -27.92 12.20
CA TYR A 209 -13.21 -29.25 12.14
C TYR A 209 -12.18 -30.27 12.60
N THR A 210 -12.54 -31.12 13.53
CA THR A 210 -11.72 -32.25 13.98
C THR A 210 -12.20 -33.51 13.30
N ALA A 211 -11.31 -34.18 12.57
CA ALA A 211 -11.59 -35.47 11.97
C ALA A 211 -11.57 -36.61 13.01
N PRO A 212 -12.15 -37.79 12.69
CA PRO A 212 -12.13 -38.93 13.60
C PRO A 212 -10.75 -39.42 14.03
N ASP A 213 -9.72 -39.14 13.23
CA ASP A 213 -8.31 -39.42 13.51
C ASP A 213 -7.63 -38.41 14.43
N GLY A 214 -8.38 -37.41 14.93
CA GLY A 214 -7.88 -36.31 15.77
C GLY A 214 -7.22 -35.17 15.02
N SER A 215 -7.09 -35.24 13.70
CA SER A 215 -6.54 -34.14 12.91
C SER A 215 -7.50 -32.94 12.87
N THR A 216 -6.94 -31.73 13.05
CA THR A 216 -7.74 -30.49 13.02
C THR A 216 -7.60 -29.79 11.67
N TYR A 217 -8.72 -29.59 11.00
CA TYR A 217 -8.80 -28.87 9.73
C TYR A 217 -9.26 -27.44 9.94
N ARG A 218 -8.51 -26.51 9.41
CA ARG A 218 -8.80 -25.05 9.43
C ARG A 218 -9.04 -24.56 7.99
N PRO A 219 -10.22 -24.81 7.41
CA PRO A 219 -10.48 -24.45 6.03
C PRO A 219 -10.46 -22.94 5.84
N SER A 220 -10.07 -22.51 4.66
CA SER A 220 -10.03 -21.11 4.21
C SER A 220 -10.88 -20.94 2.97
N MET A 221 -11.15 -19.70 2.60
CA MET A 221 -11.89 -19.37 1.39
C MET A 221 -11.16 -18.37 0.52
N TRP A 222 -11.41 -18.47 -0.78
CA TRP A 222 -11.05 -17.48 -1.76
C TRP A 222 -12.30 -16.73 -2.19
N LEU A 223 -12.34 -15.41 -1.94
CA LEU A 223 -13.46 -14.54 -2.25
C LEU A 223 -13.09 -13.58 -3.38
N THR A 224 -13.96 -13.42 -4.37
CA THR A 224 -13.86 -12.40 -5.40
C THR A 224 -15.06 -11.46 -5.32
N LEU A 225 -14.80 -10.16 -5.20
CA LEU A 225 -15.79 -9.09 -5.17
C LEU A 225 -15.64 -8.22 -6.42
N THR A 226 -16.73 -7.99 -7.13
CA THR A 226 -16.74 -7.20 -8.37
C THR A 226 -17.78 -6.09 -8.30
N LEU A 227 -17.63 -5.07 -9.12
CA LEU A 227 -18.65 -4.03 -9.35
C LEU A 227 -19.50 -4.37 -10.58
N ASP A 228 -20.64 -3.71 -10.70
CA ASP A 228 -21.50 -3.83 -11.89
C ASP A 228 -20.80 -3.35 -13.18
N SER A 229 -21.38 -3.65 -14.31
CA SER A 229 -20.86 -3.19 -15.60
C SER A 229 -21.20 -1.72 -15.83
N TYR A 230 -20.31 -1.02 -16.52
CA TYR A 230 -20.49 0.36 -16.97
C TYR A 230 -21.06 0.45 -18.39
N GLY A 231 -21.38 -0.67 -18.98
CA GLY A 231 -21.92 -0.82 -20.32
C GLY A 231 -21.50 -2.15 -20.97
N PRO A 232 -22.04 -2.50 -22.14
CA PRO A 232 -21.66 -3.70 -22.88
C PRO A 232 -20.19 -3.65 -23.31
N VAL A 233 -19.48 -4.77 -23.12
CA VAL A 233 -18.06 -4.90 -23.47
C VAL A 233 -17.81 -6.08 -24.41
N ARG A 234 -16.76 -5.98 -25.20
CA ARG A 234 -16.23 -7.06 -26.06
C ARG A 234 -15.43 -8.07 -25.22
N PRO A 235 -15.07 -9.22 -25.77
CA PRO A 235 -14.25 -10.23 -25.07
C PRO A 235 -12.88 -9.70 -24.60
N ASP A 236 -12.32 -8.69 -25.28
CA ASP A 236 -11.08 -8.03 -24.88
C ASP A 236 -11.26 -7.00 -23.75
N GLY A 237 -12.49 -6.81 -23.27
CA GLY A 237 -12.87 -5.88 -22.21
C GLY A 237 -13.13 -4.45 -22.68
N THR A 238 -12.89 -4.13 -23.96
CA THR A 238 -13.20 -2.80 -24.49
C THR A 238 -14.71 -2.61 -24.69
N PRO A 239 -15.26 -1.41 -24.50
CA PRO A 239 -16.69 -1.16 -24.69
C PRO A 239 -17.13 -1.41 -26.15
N VAL A 240 -18.34 -1.94 -26.31
CA VAL A 240 -18.97 -2.09 -27.64
C VAL A 240 -19.19 -0.71 -28.24
N ASN A 241 -19.69 0.23 -27.44
CA ASN A 241 -19.83 1.64 -27.80
C ASN A 241 -19.14 2.49 -26.72
N PRO A 242 -17.98 3.12 -27.04
CA PRO A 242 -17.26 3.97 -26.08
C PRO A 242 -18.07 5.19 -25.61
N ASP A 243 -18.98 5.73 -26.41
CA ASP A 243 -19.74 6.94 -26.07
C ASP A 243 -20.92 6.64 -25.14
N ARG A 244 -21.34 5.38 -25.05
CA ARG A 244 -22.39 4.91 -24.13
C ARG A 244 -21.80 4.20 -22.90
N TYR A 245 -20.49 4.10 -22.81
CA TYR A 245 -19.80 3.51 -21.65
C TYR A 245 -19.64 4.57 -20.57
N ASP A 246 -20.12 4.28 -19.36
CA ASP A 246 -20.11 5.22 -18.25
C ASP A 246 -18.74 5.34 -17.58
N TYR A 247 -17.84 6.08 -18.22
CA TYR A 247 -16.50 6.35 -17.69
C TYR A 247 -16.51 7.20 -16.43
N ARG A 248 -17.51 8.08 -16.31
CA ARG A 248 -17.68 8.92 -15.11
C ARG A 248 -17.96 8.05 -13.89
N ARG A 249 -18.94 7.15 -13.98
CA ARG A 249 -19.22 6.18 -12.92
C ARG A 249 -18.00 5.30 -12.65
N ALA A 250 -17.29 4.82 -13.67
CA ALA A 250 -16.09 4.02 -13.50
C ALA A 250 -15.00 4.76 -12.72
N ALA A 251 -14.81 6.07 -12.97
CA ALA A 251 -13.86 6.91 -12.26
C ALA A 251 -14.25 7.07 -10.77
N TRP A 252 -15.51 7.39 -10.48
CA TRP A 252 -16.02 7.54 -9.12
C TRP A 252 -15.95 6.22 -8.34
N ASP A 253 -16.36 5.12 -8.96
CA ASP A 253 -16.26 3.79 -8.36
C ASP A 253 -14.80 3.44 -8.02
N ALA A 254 -13.84 3.73 -8.90
CA ALA A 254 -12.43 3.45 -8.65
C ALA A 254 -11.87 4.27 -7.47
N VAL A 255 -12.22 5.56 -7.39
CA VAL A 255 -11.80 6.46 -6.29
C VAL A 255 -12.33 5.98 -4.95
N HIS A 256 -13.59 5.53 -4.89
CA HIS A 256 -14.27 5.18 -3.65
C HIS A 256 -14.27 3.68 -3.32
N PHE A 257 -13.72 2.83 -4.18
CA PHE A 257 -13.64 1.39 -3.97
C PHE A 257 -12.96 0.98 -2.66
N PRO A 258 -11.87 1.63 -2.21
CA PRO A 258 -11.28 1.31 -0.90
C PRO A 258 -12.27 1.47 0.26
N ARG A 259 -13.07 2.51 0.26
CA ARG A 259 -14.10 2.75 1.30
C ARG A 259 -15.22 1.70 1.26
N LEU A 260 -15.59 1.23 0.07
CA LEU A 260 -16.52 0.12 -0.08
C LEU A 260 -15.99 -1.16 0.54
N LEU A 261 -14.70 -1.49 0.31
CA LEU A 261 -14.04 -2.65 0.89
C LEU A 261 -13.97 -2.56 2.43
N ASP A 262 -13.62 -1.40 2.99
CA ASP A 262 -13.59 -1.20 4.44
C ASP A 262 -14.95 -1.47 5.07
N ARG A 263 -16.03 -0.95 4.46
CA ARG A 263 -17.41 -1.22 4.90
C ARG A 263 -17.79 -2.69 4.78
N PHE A 264 -17.35 -3.37 3.72
CA PHE A 264 -17.59 -4.81 3.55
C PHE A 264 -17.00 -5.61 4.72
N TRP A 265 -15.74 -5.36 5.08
CA TRP A 265 -15.08 -6.06 6.17
C TRP A 265 -15.71 -5.75 7.53
N GLN A 266 -16.14 -4.50 7.74
CA GLN A 266 -16.87 -4.11 8.96
C GLN A 266 -18.22 -4.84 9.05
N ASN A 267 -18.99 -4.85 7.97
CA ASN A 267 -20.28 -5.54 7.91
C ASN A 267 -20.13 -7.05 8.10
N LEU A 268 -19.14 -7.65 7.43
CA LEU A 268 -18.88 -9.09 7.53
C LEU A 268 -18.51 -9.50 8.95
N ARG A 269 -17.63 -8.77 9.63
CA ARG A 269 -17.27 -9.02 11.02
C ARG A 269 -18.47 -8.92 11.96
N ARG A 270 -19.31 -7.89 11.78
CA ARG A 270 -20.54 -7.71 12.58
C ARG A 270 -21.59 -8.77 12.29
N CYS A 271 -21.68 -9.24 11.06
CA CYS A 271 -22.59 -10.30 10.66
C CYS A 271 -22.16 -11.66 11.25
N GLU A 272 -20.88 -11.99 11.14
CA GLU A 272 -20.30 -13.24 11.59
C GLU A 272 -20.01 -13.29 13.09
N GLY A 273 -19.83 -12.14 13.75
CA GLY A 273 -19.55 -12.05 15.18
C GLY A 273 -18.11 -12.39 15.57
N TRP A 274 -17.18 -12.45 14.62
CA TRP A 274 -15.76 -12.67 14.89
C TRP A 274 -14.86 -11.80 14.00
N ASN A 275 -13.59 -11.63 14.40
CA ASN A 275 -12.62 -10.78 13.70
C ASN A 275 -12.07 -11.48 12.45
N VAL A 276 -12.85 -11.48 11.38
CA VAL A 276 -12.51 -12.09 10.09
C VAL A 276 -11.21 -11.53 9.56
N GLN A 277 -10.22 -12.41 9.35
CA GLN A 277 -8.92 -12.06 8.80
C GLN A 277 -8.85 -12.36 7.31
N TYR A 278 -8.15 -11.49 6.58
CA TYR A 278 -8.01 -11.58 5.13
C TYR A 278 -6.63 -11.16 4.63
N ALA A 279 -6.24 -11.72 3.49
CA ALA A 279 -5.12 -11.26 2.69
C ALA A 279 -5.50 -11.29 1.22
N GLY A 280 -5.30 -10.19 0.50
CA GLY A 280 -5.77 -10.11 -0.88
C GLY A 280 -5.19 -8.97 -1.68
N CYS A 281 -5.73 -8.80 -2.88
CA CYS A 281 -5.32 -7.74 -3.79
C CYS A 281 -6.51 -7.08 -4.48
N VAL A 282 -6.31 -5.82 -4.86
CA VAL A 282 -7.23 -5.04 -5.70
C VAL A 282 -6.59 -4.85 -7.06
N GLU A 283 -7.36 -5.10 -8.09
CA GLU A 283 -6.92 -4.91 -9.47
C GLU A 283 -8.08 -4.43 -10.37
N PRO A 284 -7.81 -3.71 -11.46
CA PRO A 284 -8.83 -3.41 -12.44
C PRO A 284 -9.11 -4.63 -13.31
N GLN A 285 -10.35 -4.88 -13.64
CA GLN A 285 -10.73 -5.81 -14.70
C GLN A 285 -10.39 -5.23 -16.09
N ARG A 286 -10.42 -6.05 -17.14
CA ARG A 286 -10.21 -5.56 -18.51
C ARG A 286 -11.21 -4.46 -18.92
N ARG A 287 -12.41 -4.48 -18.34
CA ARG A 287 -13.43 -3.43 -18.49
C ARG A 287 -13.20 -2.22 -17.57
N LEU A 288 -12.04 -2.13 -16.92
CA LEU A 288 -11.60 -1.05 -16.03
C LEU A 288 -12.39 -0.92 -14.71
N ALA A 289 -13.30 -1.82 -14.40
CA ALA A 289 -13.92 -1.86 -13.08
C ALA A 289 -12.92 -2.41 -12.04
N PRO A 290 -12.75 -1.77 -10.89
CA PRO A 290 -11.98 -2.35 -9.80
C PRO A 290 -12.65 -3.63 -9.30
N HIS A 291 -11.83 -4.62 -8.99
CA HIS A 291 -12.27 -5.81 -8.30
C HIS A 291 -11.24 -6.26 -7.28
N ALA A 292 -11.67 -7.07 -6.33
CA ALA A 292 -10.81 -7.52 -5.24
C ALA A 292 -10.87 -9.03 -5.09
N HIS A 293 -9.70 -9.60 -4.80
CA HIS A 293 -9.54 -11.02 -4.49
C HIS A 293 -8.95 -11.17 -3.09
N PHE A 294 -9.58 -11.98 -2.25
CA PHE A 294 -9.17 -12.19 -0.87
C PHE A 294 -9.13 -13.67 -0.50
N ALA A 295 -8.06 -14.07 0.15
CA ALA A 295 -8.05 -15.24 1.00
C ALA A 295 -8.66 -14.85 2.36
N ILE A 296 -9.59 -15.66 2.86
CA ILE A 296 -10.22 -15.49 4.17
C ILE A 296 -9.83 -16.68 5.03
N ARG A 297 -9.37 -16.42 6.25
CA ARG A 297 -9.05 -17.47 7.21
C ARG A 297 -10.34 -17.92 7.91
N GLY A 298 -10.83 -19.08 7.52
CA GLY A 298 -12.11 -19.64 7.95
C GLY A 298 -13.11 -19.77 6.82
N THR A 299 -14.18 -20.52 7.08
CA THR A 299 -15.30 -20.69 6.14
C THR A 299 -16.47 -19.83 6.58
N ILE A 300 -17.06 -19.17 5.61
CA ILE A 300 -18.28 -18.38 5.75
C ILE A 300 -19.27 -18.89 4.70
N PRO A 301 -20.52 -19.10 5.03
CA PRO A 301 -21.52 -19.53 4.05
C PRO A 301 -21.58 -18.58 2.85
N ARG A 302 -21.70 -19.13 1.65
CA ARG A 302 -21.68 -18.33 0.41
C ARG A 302 -22.86 -17.37 0.29
N ASP A 303 -24.01 -17.76 0.83
CA ASP A 303 -25.20 -16.92 0.93
C ASP A 303 -24.99 -15.73 1.85
N VAL A 304 -24.32 -15.92 2.99
CA VAL A 304 -23.92 -14.82 3.89
C VAL A 304 -22.99 -13.84 3.17
N LEU A 305 -21.96 -14.34 2.47
CA LEU A 305 -21.04 -13.48 1.71
C LEU A 305 -21.78 -12.66 0.64
N ARG A 306 -22.73 -13.28 -0.08
CA ARG A 306 -23.57 -12.58 -1.08
C ARG A 306 -24.48 -11.55 -0.43
N THR A 307 -25.12 -11.90 0.68
CA THR A 307 -26.01 -10.98 1.41
C THR A 307 -25.23 -9.79 1.96
N VAL A 308 -24.05 -10.03 2.56
CA VAL A 308 -23.18 -8.94 3.05
C VAL A 308 -22.70 -8.05 1.89
N ALA A 309 -22.32 -8.62 0.76
CA ALA A 309 -21.93 -7.85 -0.41
C ALA A 309 -23.10 -6.99 -0.94
N ALA A 310 -24.29 -7.56 -1.07
CA ALA A 310 -25.49 -6.84 -1.51
C ALA A 310 -25.91 -5.73 -0.54
N ALA A 311 -25.74 -5.95 0.76
CA ALA A 311 -26.04 -4.98 1.81
C ALA A 311 -24.97 -3.89 1.97
N THR A 312 -23.80 -4.07 1.34
CA THR A 312 -22.68 -3.12 1.50
C THR A 312 -22.66 -2.11 0.38
N TYR A 313 -22.68 -0.87 0.75
CA TYR A 313 -22.55 0.28 -0.15
C TYR A 313 -21.79 1.42 0.54
N HIS A 314 -21.27 2.35 -0.26
CA HIS A 314 -20.69 3.61 0.22
C HIS A 314 -21.35 4.79 -0.50
N GLN A 315 -22.06 5.64 0.24
CA GLN A 315 -22.64 6.89 -0.24
C GLN A 315 -21.60 8.01 -0.09
N VAL A 316 -21.43 8.78 -1.15
CA VAL A 316 -20.53 9.92 -1.21
C VAL A 316 -21.37 11.19 -1.10
N TRP A 317 -21.33 11.81 0.06
CA TRP A 317 -22.06 13.04 0.38
C TRP A 317 -21.13 14.24 0.19
N TRP A 318 -20.82 14.52 -1.06
CA TRP A 318 -19.99 15.65 -1.49
C TRP A 318 -20.82 16.63 -2.32
N PRO A 319 -20.32 17.86 -2.54
CA PRO A 319 -20.97 18.79 -3.45
C PRO A 319 -21.19 18.20 -4.84
N SER A 320 -22.23 18.66 -5.55
CA SER A 320 -22.52 18.17 -6.89
C SER A 320 -21.38 18.46 -7.87
N VAL A 321 -21.12 17.49 -8.73
CA VAL A 321 -20.17 17.57 -9.85
C VAL A 321 -20.89 17.44 -11.20
N ASP A 322 -22.21 17.62 -11.25
CA ASP A 322 -22.99 17.41 -12.46
C ASP A 322 -22.70 18.45 -13.53
N VAL A 323 -22.44 19.68 -13.09
CA VAL A 323 -22.11 20.79 -13.97
C VAL A 323 -20.68 21.27 -13.70
N GLN A 324 -19.79 21.06 -14.66
CA GLN A 324 -18.48 21.69 -14.65
C GLN A 324 -18.64 23.17 -14.99
N ARG A 325 -18.41 24.06 -14.02
CA ARG A 325 -18.56 25.51 -14.17
C ARG A 325 -17.36 26.15 -14.86
N TYR A 326 -16.17 25.61 -14.65
CA TYR A 326 -14.92 26.14 -15.18
C TYR A 326 -14.17 25.09 -16.01
N THR A 327 -13.58 25.51 -17.11
CA THR A 327 -12.70 24.70 -17.96
C THR A 327 -11.25 24.96 -17.59
N LEU A 328 -10.33 24.12 -18.08
CA LEU A 328 -8.90 24.33 -17.84
C LEU A 328 -8.36 25.62 -18.48
N ASP A 329 -9.07 26.17 -19.48
CA ASP A 329 -8.73 27.45 -20.14
C ASP A 329 -9.30 28.67 -19.42
N ARG A 330 -10.31 28.47 -18.59
CA ARG A 330 -10.99 29.53 -17.82
C ARG A 330 -11.18 29.06 -16.39
N LEU A 331 -10.14 29.20 -15.60
CA LEU A 331 -10.10 28.78 -14.20
C LEU A 331 -10.46 29.94 -13.25
N PRO A 332 -10.96 29.66 -12.05
CA PRO A 332 -11.06 30.62 -10.97
C PRO A 332 -9.70 31.26 -10.65
N VAL A 333 -9.74 32.46 -10.13
CA VAL A 333 -8.55 33.26 -9.78
C VAL A 333 -8.44 33.37 -8.26
N TRP A 334 -7.22 33.27 -7.74
CA TRP A 334 -6.99 33.51 -6.32
C TRP A 334 -6.91 35.00 -6.04
N ASP A 335 -7.72 35.47 -5.09
CA ASP A 335 -7.67 36.84 -4.58
C ASP A 335 -6.79 36.86 -3.33
N GLU A 336 -5.65 37.52 -3.42
CA GLU A 336 -4.66 37.60 -2.33
C GLU A 336 -5.15 38.42 -1.12
N GLN A 337 -6.02 39.43 -1.36
CA GLN A 337 -6.53 40.29 -0.29
C GLN A 337 -7.60 39.59 0.53
N ALA A 338 -8.51 38.90 -0.16
CA ALA A 338 -9.59 38.16 0.48
C ALA A 338 -9.17 36.74 0.87
N ALA A 339 -7.97 36.29 0.48
CA ALA A 339 -7.44 34.93 0.67
C ALA A 339 -8.46 33.84 0.24
N THR A 340 -9.09 34.05 -0.92
CA THR A 340 -10.16 33.19 -1.44
C THR A 340 -10.08 33.03 -2.96
N TRP A 341 -10.71 31.97 -3.48
CA TRP A 341 -10.91 31.80 -4.92
C TRP A 341 -12.17 32.53 -5.36
N VAL A 342 -12.05 33.25 -6.47
CA VAL A 342 -13.15 34.05 -7.06
C VAL A 342 -13.39 33.64 -8.50
N ASP A 343 -14.62 33.86 -8.96
CA ASP A 343 -14.97 33.75 -10.37
C ASP A 343 -14.13 34.72 -11.20
N PRO A 344 -13.54 34.31 -12.34
CA PRO A 344 -12.66 35.17 -13.12
C PRO A 344 -13.34 36.40 -13.71
N ASP A 345 -14.67 36.37 -13.95
CA ASP A 345 -15.41 37.45 -14.58
C ASP A 345 -16.18 38.31 -13.56
N THR A 346 -16.94 37.67 -12.67
CA THR A 346 -17.79 38.39 -11.69
C THR A 346 -17.01 38.83 -10.46
N ARG A 347 -15.85 38.22 -10.19
CA ARG A 347 -15.04 38.42 -8.97
C ARG A 347 -15.78 38.01 -7.69
N GLU A 348 -16.89 37.32 -7.79
CA GLU A 348 -17.60 36.76 -6.65
C GLU A 348 -16.82 35.59 -6.05
N PRO A 349 -16.75 35.44 -4.71
CA PRO A 349 -16.13 34.33 -4.07
C PRO A 349 -16.81 33.01 -4.43
N LEU A 350 -16.01 31.96 -4.68
CA LEU A 350 -16.54 30.60 -4.85
C LEU A 350 -17.08 30.09 -3.52
N THR A 351 -18.10 29.26 -3.59
CA THR A 351 -18.65 28.55 -2.42
C THR A 351 -17.56 27.79 -1.68
N THR A 352 -17.45 27.98 -0.39
CA THR A 352 -16.49 27.23 0.44
C THR A 352 -16.93 25.77 0.61
N TRP A 353 -16.01 24.90 0.97
CA TRP A 353 -16.32 23.49 1.27
C TRP A 353 -17.42 23.37 2.34
N THR A 354 -17.34 24.18 3.37
CA THR A 354 -18.30 24.14 4.49
C THR A 354 -19.69 24.58 4.04
N GLU A 355 -19.81 25.71 3.38
CA GLU A 355 -21.10 26.21 2.84
C GLU A 355 -21.75 25.20 1.88
N ALA A 356 -20.94 24.60 0.99
CA ALA A 356 -21.44 23.59 0.06
C ALA A 356 -21.96 22.33 0.78
N LEU A 357 -21.35 21.98 1.91
CA LEU A 357 -21.82 20.89 2.74
C LEU A 357 -23.06 21.27 3.56
N ASP A 358 -23.14 22.49 4.07
CA ASP A 358 -24.28 22.98 4.82
C ASP A 358 -25.53 23.03 3.93
N ALA A 359 -25.38 23.48 2.69
CA ALA A 359 -26.46 23.44 1.71
C ALA A 359 -27.02 22.03 1.46
N ILE A 360 -26.17 21.01 1.45
CA ILE A 360 -26.62 19.61 1.34
C ILE A 360 -27.31 19.15 2.63
N ASP A 361 -26.92 19.65 3.82
CA ASP A 361 -27.56 19.29 5.10
C ASP A 361 -28.93 19.92 5.27
N GLU A 362 -29.12 21.12 4.74
CA GLU A 362 -30.37 21.84 4.78
C GLU A 362 -31.41 21.27 3.81
N ASP A 363 -30.95 20.70 2.69
CA ASP A 363 -31.82 20.06 1.71
C ASP A 363 -32.24 18.65 2.18
N ARG A 364 -33.54 18.52 2.51
CA ARG A 364 -34.11 17.23 2.94
C ARG A 364 -34.16 16.18 1.84
N ASP A 365 -34.22 16.60 0.60
CA ASP A 365 -34.34 15.77 -0.59
C ASP A 365 -32.95 15.51 -1.23
N ALA A 366 -31.88 16.04 -0.64
CA ALA A 366 -30.55 15.84 -1.14
C ALA A 366 -30.21 14.36 -1.27
N GLU A 367 -29.63 13.99 -2.40
CA GLU A 367 -29.11 12.66 -2.68
C GLU A 367 -27.57 12.66 -2.67
N PRO A 368 -26.93 11.51 -2.36
CA PRO A 368 -25.48 11.41 -2.47
C PRO A 368 -25.03 11.59 -3.92
N VAL A 369 -23.97 12.36 -4.14
CA VAL A 369 -23.44 12.61 -5.49
C VAL A 369 -23.02 11.30 -6.19
N HIS A 370 -22.70 10.27 -5.43
CA HIS A 370 -22.38 8.95 -5.93
C HIS A 370 -22.66 7.86 -4.90
N VAL A 371 -23.03 6.68 -5.37
CA VAL A 371 -23.18 5.47 -4.53
C VAL A 371 -22.41 4.33 -5.18
N VAL A 372 -21.33 3.91 -4.53
CA VAL A 372 -20.59 2.73 -4.96
C VAL A 372 -21.10 1.49 -4.24
N ARG A 373 -21.29 0.40 -4.97
CA ARG A 373 -21.81 -0.89 -4.48
C ARG A 373 -21.20 -2.04 -5.25
N PHE A 374 -21.17 -3.22 -4.62
CA PHE A 374 -20.79 -4.43 -5.34
C PHE A 374 -21.88 -4.84 -6.33
N GLY A 375 -21.47 -5.47 -7.41
CA GLY A 375 -22.37 -6.13 -8.35
C GLY A 375 -22.84 -7.48 -7.82
N SER A 376 -23.75 -8.11 -8.55
CA SER A 376 -24.33 -9.40 -8.19
C SER A 376 -23.33 -10.57 -8.26
N GLN A 377 -22.21 -10.41 -8.97
CA GLN A 377 -21.19 -11.45 -9.08
C GLN A 377 -20.27 -11.46 -7.86
N VAL A 378 -20.56 -12.34 -6.92
CA VAL A 378 -19.72 -12.66 -5.77
C VAL A 378 -19.35 -14.14 -5.88
N ASP A 379 -18.06 -14.39 -6.14
CA ASP A 379 -17.55 -15.77 -6.23
C ASP A 379 -16.77 -16.12 -4.96
N ALA A 380 -17.07 -17.32 -4.42
CA ALA A 380 -16.42 -17.83 -3.22
C ALA A 380 -16.17 -19.33 -3.34
N ARG A 381 -14.90 -19.75 -3.16
CA ARG A 381 -14.51 -21.16 -3.17
C ARG A 381 -13.68 -21.52 -1.94
N GLY A 382 -13.78 -22.77 -1.51
CA GLY A 382 -12.92 -23.30 -0.44
C GLY A 382 -11.48 -23.43 -0.92
N VAL A 383 -10.54 -23.17 -0.02
CA VAL A 383 -9.10 -23.39 -0.20
C VAL A 383 -8.58 -24.03 1.08
N MET A 384 -7.96 -25.20 0.93
CA MET A 384 -7.34 -25.87 2.09
C MET A 384 -5.93 -25.30 2.29
N PRO A 385 -5.59 -24.88 3.51
CA PRO A 385 -4.22 -24.48 3.86
C PRO A 385 -3.21 -25.62 3.62
N GLY A 386 -1.96 -25.29 3.32
CA GLY A 386 -0.91 -26.28 3.05
C GLY A 386 -1.00 -26.99 1.69
N THR A 387 -2.00 -26.66 0.87
CA THR A 387 -2.15 -27.26 -0.46
C THR A 387 -1.51 -26.44 -1.57
N GLU A 388 -1.29 -27.08 -2.73
CA GLU A 388 -0.80 -26.38 -3.93
C GLU A 388 -1.74 -25.24 -4.35
N ASP A 389 -3.05 -25.37 -4.10
CA ASP A 389 -4.03 -24.31 -4.35
C ASP A 389 -3.80 -23.08 -3.47
N ALA A 390 -3.43 -23.28 -2.20
CA ALA A 390 -3.05 -22.19 -1.31
C ALA A 390 -1.79 -21.47 -1.82
N GLU A 391 -0.75 -22.23 -2.20
CA GLU A 391 0.47 -21.67 -2.77
C GLU A 391 0.22 -20.94 -4.11
N ARG A 392 -0.64 -21.48 -4.96
CA ARG A 392 -1.08 -20.82 -6.20
C ARG A 392 -1.79 -19.49 -5.90
N THR A 393 -2.61 -19.47 -4.86
CA THR A 393 -3.32 -18.28 -4.39
C THR A 393 -2.35 -17.22 -3.87
N ILE A 394 -1.35 -17.61 -3.06
CA ILE A 394 -0.30 -16.71 -2.57
C ILE A 394 0.46 -16.09 -3.75
N ARG A 395 0.87 -16.92 -4.72
CA ARG A 395 1.55 -16.43 -5.94
C ARG A 395 0.66 -15.48 -6.74
N TYR A 396 -0.64 -15.75 -6.83
CA TYR A 396 -1.60 -14.88 -7.52
C TYR A 396 -1.73 -13.52 -6.85
N VAL A 397 -2.03 -13.47 -5.55
CA VAL A 397 -2.16 -12.21 -4.79
C VAL A 397 -0.89 -11.37 -4.91
N THR A 398 0.28 -12.00 -4.80
CA THR A 398 1.56 -11.29 -4.78
C THR A 398 2.10 -10.93 -6.16
N LYS A 399 1.56 -11.49 -7.23
CA LYS A 399 1.94 -11.18 -8.62
C LYS A 399 1.80 -9.69 -8.94
N TYR A 400 0.80 -9.05 -8.36
CA TYR A 400 0.45 -7.65 -8.65
C TYR A 400 1.17 -6.62 -7.77
N ILE A 401 1.97 -7.05 -6.80
CA ILE A 401 2.77 -6.13 -5.96
C ILE A 401 3.74 -5.32 -6.81
N THR A 402 4.37 -5.97 -7.79
CA THR A 402 5.50 -5.43 -8.54
C THR A 402 5.10 -4.79 -9.87
N LYS A 403 3.86 -4.99 -10.31
CA LYS A 403 3.34 -4.48 -11.59
C LYS A 403 2.53 -3.21 -11.39
N HIS A 404 2.55 -2.34 -12.41
CA HIS A 404 1.59 -1.23 -12.49
C HIS A 404 0.16 -1.76 -12.61
N THR A 405 -0.79 -0.96 -12.15
CA THR A 405 -2.20 -1.27 -12.36
C THR A 405 -2.52 -1.29 -13.86
N GLY A 406 -1.94 -0.38 -14.63
CA GLY A 406 -2.05 -0.33 -16.09
C GLY A 406 -1.35 -1.48 -16.83
N ASP A 407 -0.27 -2.06 -16.26
CA ASP A 407 0.47 -3.20 -16.86
C ASP A 407 -0.22 -4.55 -16.66
N VAL A 408 -1.25 -4.60 -15.80
CA VAL A 408 -2.11 -5.79 -15.65
C VAL A 408 -2.77 -6.13 -16.98
N HIS A 409 -3.04 -5.10 -17.77
CA HIS A 409 -3.57 -5.23 -19.12
C HIS A 409 -2.44 -4.96 -20.11
N LYS A 410 -1.86 -6.03 -20.67
CA LYS A 410 -1.02 -5.86 -21.86
C LYS A 410 -1.88 -5.18 -22.92
N ILE A 411 -1.58 -3.91 -23.18
CA ILE A 411 -2.24 -3.15 -24.24
C ILE A 411 -1.75 -3.72 -25.57
N THR A 412 -2.61 -4.45 -26.26
CA THR A 412 -2.29 -5.09 -27.56
C THR A 412 -2.97 -4.41 -28.74
N SER A 413 -3.86 -3.45 -28.46
CA SER A 413 -4.61 -2.77 -29.52
C SER A 413 -4.82 -1.27 -29.24
N GLY A 414 -5.02 -0.49 -30.31
CA GLY A 414 -5.36 0.93 -30.20
C GLY A 414 -6.67 1.17 -29.43
N ARG A 415 -7.66 0.25 -29.57
CA ARG A 415 -8.92 0.33 -28.81
C ARG A 415 -8.71 0.22 -27.30
N GLN A 416 -7.87 -0.72 -26.87
CA GLN A 416 -7.55 -0.86 -25.46
C GLN A 416 -6.84 0.38 -24.91
N ARG A 417 -5.95 0.97 -25.70
CA ARG A 417 -5.29 2.24 -25.33
C ARG A 417 -6.32 3.36 -25.19
N ALA A 418 -7.18 3.55 -26.17
CA ALA A 418 -8.24 4.55 -26.14
C ALA A 418 -9.20 4.37 -24.96
N HIS A 419 -9.54 3.12 -24.61
CA HIS A 419 -10.38 2.80 -23.46
C HIS A 419 -9.72 3.24 -22.14
N LEU A 420 -8.43 2.97 -21.96
CA LEU A 420 -7.65 3.41 -20.80
C LEU A 420 -7.53 4.94 -20.75
N ASP A 421 -7.27 5.57 -21.88
CA ASP A 421 -7.11 7.02 -21.98
C ASP A 421 -8.41 7.76 -21.66
N ARG A 422 -9.57 7.25 -22.08
CA ARG A 422 -10.88 7.80 -21.72
C ARG A 422 -11.13 7.77 -20.20
N LEU A 423 -10.87 6.64 -19.54
CA LEU A 423 -10.99 6.58 -18.07
C LEU A 423 -10.00 7.54 -17.39
N TRP A 424 -8.77 7.61 -17.88
CA TRP A 424 -7.79 8.52 -17.30
C TRP A 424 -8.18 9.99 -17.47
N GLN A 425 -8.77 10.38 -18.61
CA GLN A 425 -9.31 11.73 -18.83
C GLN A 425 -10.39 12.08 -17.80
N GLU A 426 -11.34 11.18 -17.54
CA GLU A 426 -12.35 11.37 -16.48
C GLU A 426 -11.70 11.53 -15.10
N LEU A 427 -10.71 10.70 -14.78
CA LEU A 427 -9.99 10.77 -13.51
C LEU A 427 -9.21 12.08 -13.33
N GLN A 428 -8.78 12.74 -14.41
CA GLN A 428 -8.13 14.06 -14.31
C GLN A 428 -9.09 15.15 -13.82
N LEU A 429 -10.39 15.01 -14.06
CA LEU A 429 -11.41 15.97 -13.68
C LEU A 429 -12.16 15.57 -12.40
N THR A 430 -12.20 14.28 -12.06
CA THR A 430 -12.90 13.76 -10.88
C THR A 430 -12.22 14.22 -9.59
N PRO A 431 -12.91 14.87 -8.63
CA PRO A 431 -12.35 15.14 -7.32
C PRO A 431 -12.04 13.86 -6.56
N CYS A 432 -10.86 13.76 -5.91
CA CYS A 432 -10.42 12.53 -5.24
C CYS A 432 -10.53 12.56 -3.71
N THR A 433 -10.58 13.76 -3.13
CA THR A 433 -10.74 14.00 -1.69
C THR A 433 -11.41 15.37 -1.49
N ASP A 434 -11.79 15.71 -0.27
CA ASP A 434 -12.26 17.03 0.13
C ASP A 434 -11.23 18.16 -0.11
N ARG A 435 -9.94 17.82 -0.23
CA ARG A 435 -8.83 18.76 -0.49
C ARG A 435 -8.38 18.80 -1.96
N CYS A 436 -9.06 18.09 -2.84
CA CYS A 436 -8.67 18.01 -4.24
C CYS A 436 -8.87 19.33 -4.98
N ALA A 437 -7.84 19.80 -5.68
CA ALA A 437 -7.91 21.03 -6.47
C ALA A 437 -9.01 21.00 -7.55
N ASN A 438 -9.45 19.83 -7.99
CA ASN A 438 -10.48 19.68 -9.01
C ASN A 438 -11.85 20.22 -8.59
N TRP A 439 -12.09 20.44 -7.29
CA TRP A 439 -13.31 21.10 -6.81
C TRP A 439 -13.49 22.49 -7.39
N LEU A 440 -12.41 23.19 -7.68
CA LEU A 440 -12.45 24.50 -8.33
C LEU A 440 -13.11 24.45 -9.70
N LEU A 441 -13.07 23.34 -10.43
CA LEU A 441 -13.78 23.18 -11.70
C LEU A 441 -15.32 23.19 -11.53
N TYR A 442 -15.79 22.86 -10.35
CA TYR A 442 -17.22 22.78 -10.01
C TYR A 442 -17.70 23.98 -9.20
N GLY A 443 -16.86 25.00 -9.03
CA GLY A 443 -17.19 26.22 -8.30
C GLY A 443 -17.17 26.09 -6.78
N VAL A 444 -16.47 25.09 -6.27
CA VAL A 444 -16.32 24.84 -4.83
C VAL A 444 -14.84 24.96 -4.43
N GLN A 445 -14.58 25.69 -3.38
CA GLN A 445 -13.24 25.76 -2.79
C GLN A 445 -12.98 24.49 -1.96
N PRO A 446 -11.90 23.72 -2.24
CA PRO A 446 -11.58 22.55 -1.45
C PRO A 446 -11.20 22.91 -0.01
N LYS A 447 -11.32 21.96 0.90
CA LYS A 447 -10.89 22.12 2.30
C LYS A 447 -9.39 22.46 2.35
N GLY A 448 -9.02 23.50 3.10
CA GLY A 448 -7.64 24.03 3.16
C GLY A 448 -7.19 24.69 1.86
N SER A 449 -8.09 25.46 1.25
CA SER A 449 -7.84 26.19 -0.01
C SER A 449 -6.69 27.18 0.11
N HIS A 450 -5.87 27.31 -0.94
CA HIS A 450 -4.74 28.22 -1.00
C HIS A 450 -4.35 28.53 -2.47
N ALA A 451 -3.59 29.60 -2.71
CA ALA A 451 -3.21 30.11 -4.03
C ALA A 451 -2.49 29.11 -4.95
N LYS A 452 -1.82 28.09 -4.39
CA LYS A 452 -1.00 27.13 -5.17
C LYS A 452 -1.81 25.98 -5.77
N LEU A 453 -3.11 25.89 -5.49
CA LEU A 453 -3.96 24.85 -6.07
C LEU A 453 -4.08 25.02 -7.58
N ARG A 454 -4.08 23.92 -8.30
CA ARG A 454 -4.24 23.89 -9.76
C ARG A 454 -5.12 22.72 -10.16
N PRO A 455 -6.34 22.94 -10.67
CA PRO A 455 -7.19 21.90 -11.24
C PRO A 455 -6.45 21.11 -12.32
N GLY A 456 -6.74 19.82 -12.44
CA GLY A 456 -6.04 18.92 -13.37
C GLY A 456 -4.60 18.56 -12.99
N ARG A 457 -4.05 19.15 -11.90
CA ARG A 457 -2.66 18.91 -11.43
C ARG A 457 -2.60 18.41 -9.99
N CYS A 458 -3.69 17.81 -9.51
CA CYS A 458 -3.70 17.17 -8.20
C CYS A 458 -2.67 16.03 -8.15
N LYS A 459 -1.84 16.00 -7.09
CA LYS A 459 -0.79 14.98 -6.91
C LYS A 459 -1.31 13.66 -6.37
N GLY A 460 -2.61 13.54 -6.11
CA GLY A 460 -3.25 12.31 -5.62
C GLY A 460 -2.98 11.13 -6.56
N LYS A 461 -2.68 9.96 -5.99
CA LYS A 461 -2.37 8.75 -6.79
C LYS A 461 -3.48 8.39 -7.77
N VAL A 462 -4.73 8.65 -7.44
CA VAL A 462 -5.91 8.35 -8.28
C VAL A 462 -5.86 9.02 -9.66
N HIS A 463 -5.18 10.18 -9.77
CA HIS A 463 -5.02 10.91 -11.02
C HIS A 463 -3.85 10.41 -11.88
N GLN A 464 -3.02 9.51 -11.34
CA GLN A 464 -1.92 8.94 -12.10
C GLN A 464 -2.45 7.87 -13.06
N ARG A 465 -2.05 7.94 -14.33
CA ARG A 465 -2.51 7.03 -15.39
C ARG A 465 -2.27 5.56 -15.04
N ASP A 466 -1.20 5.27 -14.33
CA ASP A 466 -0.79 3.92 -13.95
C ASP A 466 -1.58 3.31 -12.79
N THR A 467 -2.40 4.10 -12.09
CA THR A 467 -3.26 3.61 -11.00
C THR A 467 -4.70 3.35 -11.42
N LEU A 468 -5.14 3.91 -12.53
CA LEU A 468 -6.52 3.79 -13.03
C LEU A 468 -7.58 4.11 -11.96
N GLY A 469 -7.34 5.17 -11.19
CA GLY A 469 -8.25 5.62 -10.13
C GLY A 469 -8.12 4.86 -8.79
N ILE A 470 -7.37 3.77 -8.74
CA ILE A 470 -7.17 2.99 -7.50
C ILE A 470 -6.05 3.65 -6.67
N GLY A 471 -6.44 4.55 -5.77
CA GLY A 471 -5.48 5.34 -4.97
C GLY A 471 -4.87 4.62 -3.78
N GLY A 472 -5.53 3.59 -3.26
CA GLY A 472 -5.12 2.85 -2.07
C GLY A 472 -3.99 1.85 -2.28
N ARG A 473 -3.71 1.06 -1.24
CA ARG A 473 -2.79 -0.09 -1.32
C ARG A 473 -3.43 -1.18 -2.18
N ARG A 474 -2.69 -1.75 -3.11
CA ARG A 474 -3.18 -2.85 -3.95
C ARG A 474 -3.19 -4.19 -3.23
N ILE A 475 -2.32 -4.37 -2.26
CA ILE A 475 -2.28 -5.56 -1.40
C ILE A 475 -2.81 -5.14 -0.04
N LEU A 476 -3.87 -5.80 0.36
CA LEU A 476 -4.58 -5.59 1.61
C LEU A 476 -4.43 -6.83 2.48
N ILE A 477 -3.85 -6.67 3.66
CA ILE A 477 -3.67 -7.72 4.64
C ILE A 477 -4.17 -7.17 5.96
N SER A 478 -5.10 -7.87 6.59
CA SER A 478 -5.62 -7.49 7.91
C SER A 478 -4.54 -7.58 8.98
N ARG A 479 -4.65 -6.77 10.04
CA ARG A 479 -3.59 -6.61 11.05
C ARG A 479 -3.20 -7.94 11.70
N ASP A 480 -4.19 -8.74 12.08
CA ASP A 480 -3.97 -9.99 12.79
C ASP A 480 -3.79 -11.21 11.86
N TRP A 481 -3.57 -10.99 10.56
CA TRP A 481 -3.34 -12.08 9.60
C TRP A 481 -2.10 -12.90 9.96
N SER A 482 -0.93 -12.27 10.06
CA SER A 482 0.32 -12.91 10.50
C SER A 482 0.72 -12.54 11.93
N GLY A 483 0.06 -11.57 12.53
CA GLY A 483 0.44 -11.03 13.83
C GLY A 483 1.78 -10.28 13.84
N LYS A 484 2.40 -10.11 12.66
CA LYS A 484 3.70 -9.45 12.49
C LYS A 484 3.63 -8.36 11.43
N THR A 485 4.40 -7.29 11.62
CA THR A 485 4.59 -6.26 10.59
C THR A 485 5.57 -6.72 9.53
N LEU A 486 5.68 -5.99 8.41
CA LEU A 486 6.74 -6.25 7.43
C LEU A 486 8.15 -5.98 8.00
N SER A 487 8.25 -5.12 8.99
CA SER A 487 9.51 -4.87 9.70
C SER A 487 9.94 -6.10 10.48
N ASP A 488 9.02 -6.72 11.22
CA ASP A 488 9.25 -7.92 11.98
C ASP A 488 9.71 -9.08 11.07
N HIS A 489 9.03 -9.29 9.94
CA HIS A 489 9.46 -10.29 8.95
C HIS A 489 10.87 -10.01 8.39
N LYS A 490 11.25 -8.74 8.21
CA LYS A 490 12.63 -8.39 7.81
C LYS A 490 13.62 -8.70 8.91
N HIS A 491 13.25 -8.43 10.15
CA HIS A 491 14.07 -8.69 11.32
C HIS A 491 14.32 -10.21 11.47
N ASP A 492 13.25 -11.01 11.41
CA ASP A 492 13.33 -12.48 11.49
C ASP A 492 14.28 -13.08 10.44
N VAL A 493 14.15 -12.61 9.18
CA VAL A 493 15.06 -13.06 8.10
C VAL A 493 16.51 -12.67 8.39
N ARG A 494 16.77 -11.48 8.95
CA ARG A 494 18.11 -11.04 9.31
C ARG A 494 18.66 -11.86 10.48
N ALA A 495 17.86 -12.09 11.50
CA ALA A 495 18.23 -12.91 12.65
C ALA A 495 18.61 -14.34 12.20
N TRP A 496 17.78 -14.95 11.36
CA TRP A 496 18.07 -16.27 10.80
C TRP A 496 19.39 -16.31 10.00
N VAL A 497 19.64 -15.31 9.14
CA VAL A 497 20.91 -15.24 8.38
C VAL A 497 22.10 -15.08 9.31
N ARG A 498 22.01 -14.25 10.36
CA ARG A 498 23.08 -14.09 11.36
C ARG A 498 23.36 -15.39 12.08
N THR A 499 22.33 -16.08 12.56
CA THR A 499 22.47 -17.39 13.20
C THR A 499 23.16 -18.40 12.26
N LEU A 500 22.75 -18.45 10.99
CA LEU A 500 23.35 -19.36 10.00
C LEU A 500 24.83 -19.05 9.73
N LEU A 501 25.22 -17.78 9.79
CA LEU A 501 26.61 -17.33 9.61
C LEU A 501 27.45 -17.46 10.90
N GLY A 502 26.87 -17.91 12.02
CA GLY A 502 27.55 -18.01 13.31
C GLY A 502 27.84 -16.65 13.96
N VAL A 503 27.18 -15.60 13.49
CA VAL A 503 27.24 -14.28 14.15
C VAL A 503 26.28 -14.32 15.30
N SER A 504 26.78 -14.46 16.53
CA SER A 504 25.96 -14.37 17.75
C SER A 504 25.27 -13.02 17.79
N VAL A 505 23.97 -13.03 18.03
CA VAL A 505 23.22 -11.84 18.41
C VAL A 505 23.44 -11.69 19.90
N GLY A 506 24.53 -11.04 20.28
CA GLY A 506 24.71 -10.59 21.66
C GLY A 506 23.62 -9.58 21.95
N LEU A 507 22.75 -9.86 22.90
CA LEU A 507 21.88 -8.87 23.52
C LEU A 507 22.70 -7.84 24.29
N ASP A 508 23.97 -8.18 24.57
CA ASP A 508 24.98 -7.30 25.15
C ASP A 508 26.26 -7.52 24.34
N ASP A 509 26.69 -6.53 23.56
CA ASP A 509 28.04 -6.48 23.04
C ASP A 509 28.99 -6.31 24.24
N VAL A 510 29.39 -7.43 24.82
CA VAL A 510 30.50 -7.47 25.80
C VAL A 510 31.76 -7.57 24.97
N ASP A 511 32.72 -6.70 25.20
CA ASP A 511 34.04 -6.81 24.61
C ASP A 511 34.75 -8.11 25.09
N ASP A 512 35.88 -8.46 24.48
CA ASP A 512 36.69 -9.64 24.85
C ASP A 512 37.15 -9.65 26.33
N GLN A 513 36.84 -8.59 27.08
CA GLN A 513 37.16 -8.38 28.52
C GLN A 513 35.89 -8.38 29.40
N GLY A 514 34.68 -8.59 28.84
CA GLY A 514 33.43 -8.68 29.59
C GLY A 514 32.83 -7.33 30.01
N ALA A 515 33.28 -6.24 29.41
CA ALA A 515 32.67 -4.92 29.62
C ALA A 515 31.55 -4.70 28.60
N THR A 516 30.40 -4.17 29.05
CA THR A 516 29.30 -3.74 28.15
C THR A 516 29.81 -2.62 27.25
N VAL A 517 29.85 -2.91 25.93
CA VAL A 517 30.17 -1.88 24.94
C VAL A 517 28.96 -0.96 24.83
N GLU A 518 29.16 0.34 25.11
CA GLU A 518 28.11 1.33 24.90
C GLU A 518 27.58 1.23 23.44
N PRO A 519 26.26 1.22 23.24
CA PRO A 519 25.69 1.16 21.90
C PRO A 519 26.18 2.36 21.09
N VAL A 520 26.84 2.08 19.96
CA VAL A 520 27.35 3.14 19.08
C VAL A 520 26.15 3.91 18.51
N ARG A 521 26.01 5.17 18.95
CA ARG A 521 24.96 6.06 18.45
C ARG A 521 25.35 6.62 17.10
N HIS A 522 24.46 6.53 16.13
CA HIS A 522 24.68 7.03 14.77
C HIS A 522 23.65 8.09 14.41
N ALA A 523 24.12 9.23 13.90
CA ALA A 523 23.28 10.16 13.18
C ALA A 523 23.19 9.77 11.70
N TRP A 524 22.03 9.94 11.11
CA TRP A 524 21.74 9.56 9.72
C TRP A 524 21.20 10.74 8.94
N GLU A 525 21.82 11.07 7.83
CA GLU A 525 21.40 12.13 6.93
C GLU A 525 21.30 11.62 5.48
N LEU A 526 20.29 12.08 4.74
CA LEU A 526 20.19 11.79 3.31
C LEU A 526 21.21 12.63 2.53
N ALA A 527 22.19 11.97 1.94
CA ALA A 527 23.18 12.62 1.10
C ALA A 527 22.60 12.90 -0.30
N ARG A 528 22.89 14.09 -0.84
CA ARG A 528 22.49 14.44 -2.20
C ARG A 528 23.43 13.80 -3.21
N PRO A 529 22.93 13.41 -4.40
CA PRO A 529 23.79 12.80 -5.44
C PRO A 529 24.97 13.66 -5.89
N ASP A 530 24.85 14.96 -5.76
CA ASP A 530 25.85 15.94 -6.22
C ASP A 530 26.81 16.40 -5.09
N ASP A 531 26.65 15.87 -3.88
CA ASP A 531 27.55 16.19 -2.78
C ASP A 531 28.96 15.62 -3.06
N PRO A 532 30.04 16.37 -2.76
CA PRO A 532 31.41 16.01 -3.15
C PRO A 532 31.93 14.73 -2.48
N ASP A 533 31.41 14.37 -1.31
CA ASP A 533 31.73 13.16 -0.56
C ASP A 533 30.97 11.92 -1.04
N VAL A 534 29.95 12.08 -1.89
CA VAL A 534 29.15 10.97 -2.40
C VAL A 534 29.81 10.39 -3.65
N PRO A 535 30.31 9.13 -3.62
CA PRO A 535 30.91 8.51 -4.79
C PRO A 535 29.90 8.39 -5.95
N ALA A 536 30.39 8.50 -7.18
CA ALA A 536 29.59 8.32 -8.38
C ALA A 536 28.77 7.03 -8.35
N ILE A 537 27.56 7.03 -8.89
CA ILE A 537 26.63 5.89 -8.87
C ILE A 537 27.26 4.59 -9.41
N ALA A 538 28.12 4.70 -10.44
CA ALA A 538 28.83 3.54 -11.00
C ALA A 538 29.74 2.88 -9.96
N HIS A 539 30.50 3.67 -9.21
CA HIS A 539 31.39 3.17 -8.17
C HIS A 539 30.60 2.49 -7.03
N ARG A 540 29.52 3.12 -6.61
CA ARG A 540 28.62 2.61 -5.56
C ARG A 540 27.99 1.28 -5.97
N LEU A 541 27.55 1.14 -7.22
CA LEU A 541 27.00 -0.11 -7.75
C LEU A 541 28.07 -1.21 -7.82
N LEU A 542 29.27 -0.91 -8.29
CA LEU A 542 30.38 -1.87 -8.33
C LEU A 542 30.74 -2.39 -6.93
N ARG A 543 30.85 -1.49 -5.95
CA ARG A 543 31.08 -1.86 -4.54
C ARG A 543 29.97 -2.79 -4.04
N SER A 544 28.72 -2.40 -4.22
CA SER A 544 27.57 -3.19 -3.77
C SER A 544 27.46 -4.57 -4.48
N ILE A 545 27.86 -4.67 -5.76
CA ILE A 545 27.93 -5.94 -6.48
C ILE A 545 29.01 -6.84 -5.86
N SER A 546 30.22 -6.31 -5.63
CA SER A 546 31.33 -7.06 -5.03
C SER A 546 30.99 -7.53 -3.61
N GLU A 547 30.44 -6.67 -2.78
CA GLU A 547 29.95 -7.02 -1.45
C GLU A 547 28.89 -8.12 -1.52
N ARG A 548 27.93 -7.99 -2.44
CA ARG A 548 26.86 -8.99 -2.60
C ARG A 548 27.38 -10.34 -3.08
N ALA A 549 28.37 -10.35 -3.97
CA ALA A 549 29.02 -11.57 -4.44
C ALA A 549 29.72 -12.29 -3.29
N ARG A 550 30.47 -11.55 -2.46
CA ARG A 550 31.14 -12.09 -1.27
C ARG A 550 30.13 -12.68 -0.28
N TRP A 551 29.12 -11.94 0.11
CA TRP A 551 28.06 -12.40 1.01
C TRP A 551 27.34 -13.65 0.50
N ARG A 552 27.12 -13.73 -0.82
CA ARG A 552 26.48 -14.91 -1.43
C ARG A 552 27.39 -16.15 -1.32
N SER A 553 28.69 -16.00 -1.54
CA SER A 553 29.67 -17.07 -1.38
C SER A 553 29.74 -17.54 0.08
N GLU A 554 29.83 -16.63 1.03
CA GLU A 554 29.85 -16.93 2.47
C GLU A 554 28.57 -17.65 2.93
N LEU A 555 27.41 -17.22 2.46
CA LEU A 555 26.12 -17.85 2.77
C LEU A 555 26.01 -19.26 2.19
N LEU A 556 26.49 -19.50 0.98
CA LEU A 556 26.54 -20.84 0.38
C LEU A 556 27.45 -21.75 1.18
N ALA A 557 28.66 -21.29 1.50
CA ALA A 557 29.59 -22.03 2.33
C ALA A 557 29.04 -22.36 3.74
N ALA A 558 28.30 -21.44 4.34
CA ALA A 558 27.63 -21.64 5.63
C ALA A 558 26.52 -22.70 5.53
N LYS A 559 25.71 -22.67 4.45
CA LYS A 559 24.67 -23.68 4.19
C LYS A 559 25.26 -25.06 3.98
N ASP A 560 26.35 -25.17 3.24
CA ASP A 560 27.05 -26.44 3.00
C ASP A 560 27.61 -27.01 4.31
N ARG A 561 28.20 -26.15 5.17
CA ARG A 561 28.62 -26.56 6.53
C ARG A 561 27.46 -27.04 7.39
N ALA A 562 26.35 -26.32 7.37
CA ALA A 562 25.15 -26.68 8.14
C ALA A 562 24.54 -28.01 7.67
N ALA A 563 24.58 -28.29 6.36
CA ALA A 563 24.11 -29.55 5.79
C ALA A 563 25.04 -30.77 6.12
N GLN A 564 26.31 -30.52 6.43
CA GLN A 564 27.30 -31.56 6.80
C GLN A 564 27.33 -31.89 8.29
N LEU A 565 26.69 -31.07 9.14
CA LEU A 565 26.57 -31.38 10.56
C LEU A 565 25.60 -32.53 10.74
N PRO A 566 26.01 -33.65 11.45
CA PRO A 566 25.07 -34.73 11.76
C PRO A 566 23.91 -34.15 12.56
N ASN A 567 22.67 -34.53 12.21
CA ASN A 567 21.45 -34.15 12.87
C ASN A 567 21.60 -34.26 14.38
N ALA A 568 21.83 -33.15 15.06
CA ALA A 568 21.55 -33.06 16.48
C ALA A 568 20.04 -33.18 16.61
N GLU A 569 19.63 -34.27 17.23
CA GLU A 569 18.30 -34.71 17.57
C GLU A 569 17.14 -33.73 17.27
N THR A 570 16.34 -34.12 16.30
CA THR A 570 15.01 -33.61 16.05
C THR A 570 14.27 -33.40 17.36
N ARG A 571 14.23 -32.17 17.84
CA ARG A 571 13.10 -31.77 18.67
C ARG A 571 11.87 -31.91 17.77
N THR A 572 11.10 -32.90 18.10
CA THR A 572 9.81 -33.24 17.54
C THR A 572 8.90 -32.01 17.47
N GLY A 573 8.88 -31.42 16.31
CA GLY A 573 7.88 -30.49 15.84
C GLY A 573 7.68 -30.87 14.40
N THR A 574 6.60 -31.58 14.16
CA THR A 574 6.11 -32.00 12.86
C THR A 574 6.08 -30.82 11.91
N ASP A 575 7.02 -30.77 10.98
CA ASP A 575 6.81 -29.93 9.80
C ASP A 575 7.48 -30.56 8.59
N GLY A 576 6.62 -31.24 7.82
CA GLY A 576 6.91 -31.60 6.46
C GLY A 576 6.83 -30.38 5.57
N THR A 577 7.95 -29.73 5.33
CA THR A 577 8.09 -28.82 4.20
C THR A 577 9.47 -29.00 3.56
N THR A 578 9.43 -29.68 2.45
CA THR A 578 10.48 -29.80 1.45
C THR A 578 11.16 -28.46 1.19
N GLY A 579 12.44 -28.40 1.54
CA GLY A 579 13.31 -27.29 1.16
C GLY A 579 13.59 -27.30 -0.33
N GLU A 580 12.95 -26.43 -1.06
CA GLU A 580 13.38 -26.06 -2.40
C GLU A 580 13.23 -24.55 -2.63
N LYS A 581 14.38 -23.93 -2.88
CA LYS A 581 14.64 -22.66 -3.55
C LYS A 581 14.22 -21.37 -2.83
N LEU A 582 15.18 -20.86 -2.09
CA LEU A 582 15.39 -19.41 -1.89
C LEU A 582 16.06 -18.79 -3.12
#